data_ea2d656856ca9969571e7b71efd8324f
#
_entry.id   ea2d656856ca9969571e7b71efd8324f
#
_cell.length_a   1.000
_cell.length_b   1.000
_cell.length_c   1.000
_cell.angle_alpha   90.00
_cell.angle_beta   90.00
_cell.angle_gamma   90.00
#
_symmetry.space_group_name_H-M   'P 1'
#
loop_
_entity.id
_entity.type
_entity.pdbx_description
1 polymer ?
#
loop_
_entity_poly.entity_id
_entity_poly.type
_entity_poly.pdbx_seq_one_letter_code
_entity_poly.pdbx_strand_id
1 'polypeptide(L)'
;MTRAKAIKQGDIVLIALDPTAGTELRGTRPVLVLSNTEFTRSGRALIAPITQGGNIQRIEGWAVTLMGTGTVTQGVVVVSHCRVIDLAARRAKLIDAVPAAIVEEVLAKLQAMV
;
A
#
# COMPACT_ATOMS: atom_id res chain seq x y z
N MET A 1 -19.12 19.31 -8.81
CA MET A 1 -18.10 18.31 -9.04
C MET A 1 -17.42 17.87 -7.77
N THR A 2 -17.24 16.61 -7.63
CA THR A 2 -16.64 16.09 -6.42
C THR A 2 -15.15 15.94 -6.60
N ARG A 3 -14.41 16.48 -5.67
CA ARG A 3 -12.98 16.33 -5.72
C ARG A 3 -12.57 15.06 -5.00
N ALA A 4 -11.72 14.29 -5.61
CA ALA A 4 -11.22 13.10 -4.98
C ALA A 4 -10.44 13.47 -3.73
N LYS A 5 -10.58 12.68 -2.70
CA LYS A 5 -9.85 12.90 -1.48
C LYS A 5 -8.37 12.68 -1.73
N ALA A 6 -7.55 13.56 -1.21
CA ALA A 6 -6.12 13.44 -1.40
C ALA A 6 -5.61 12.21 -0.68
N ILE A 7 -4.75 11.46 -1.35
CA ILE A 7 -4.13 10.28 -0.80
C ILE A 7 -2.85 10.69 -0.09
N LYS A 8 -2.62 10.16 1.10
CA LYS A 8 -1.47 10.56 1.89
C LYS A 8 -0.81 9.35 2.55
N GLN A 9 0.33 9.60 3.13
CA GLN A 9 1.10 8.54 3.80
C GLN A 9 0.25 7.86 4.87
N GLY A 10 0.28 6.53 4.86
CA GLY A 10 -0.49 5.76 5.81
C GLY A 10 -1.86 5.35 5.30
N ASP A 11 -2.28 5.88 4.16
CA ASP A 11 -3.55 5.48 3.58
C ASP A 11 -3.43 4.11 2.93
N ILE A 12 -4.53 3.36 2.97
CA ILE A 12 -4.63 2.10 2.23
C ILE A 12 -5.51 2.37 1.03
N VAL A 13 -5.02 2.05 -0.15
CA VAL A 13 -5.79 2.25 -1.37
C VAL A 13 -5.90 0.94 -2.11
N LEU A 14 -7.01 0.78 -2.84
CA LEU A 14 -7.15 -0.32 -3.77
C LEU A 14 -6.61 0.14 -5.10
N ILE A 15 -5.81 -0.69 -5.73
CA ILE A 15 -5.28 -0.37 -7.05
C ILE A 15 -5.65 -1.48 -8.02
N ALA A 16 -5.77 -1.12 -9.29
CA ALA A 16 -6.01 -2.09 -10.33
C ALA A 16 -4.74 -2.87 -10.59
N LEU A 17 -4.89 -4.15 -10.83
CA LEU A 17 -3.74 -4.95 -11.19
C LEU A 17 -3.25 -4.57 -12.56
N ASP A 18 -2.03 -4.99 -12.87
CA ASP A 18 -1.40 -4.58 -14.11
C ASP A 18 -2.21 -5.02 -15.32
N PRO A 19 -2.67 -4.07 -16.11
CA PRO A 19 -3.49 -4.43 -17.27
C PRO A 19 -2.72 -5.13 -18.37
N THR A 20 -1.40 -5.15 -18.30
CA THR A 20 -0.66 -5.83 -19.34
C THR A 20 -0.89 -7.32 -19.32
N ALA A 21 -1.40 -7.82 -18.25
CA ALA A 21 -1.75 -9.21 -18.21
C ALA A 21 -2.79 -9.49 -19.24
N GLY A 22 -3.37 -8.47 -19.74
CA GLY A 22 -4.26 -8.59 -20.82
C GLY A 22 -5.57 -9.11 -20.46
N THR A 23 -5.80 -10.16 -20.59
CA THR A 23 -7.05 -10.69 -20.58
C THR A 23 -7.75 -10.62 -19.32
N GLU A 24 -7.33 -11.30 -18.45
CA GLU A 24 -8.15 -11.59 -17.35
C GLU A 24 -7.80 -10.83 -16.14
N LEU A 25 -7.55 -9.56 -16.33
CA LEU A 25 -7.25 -8.74 -15.20
C LEU A 25 -8.31 -8.90 -14.17
N ARG A 26 -7.91 -9.21 -12.99
CA ARG A 26 -8.86 -9.43 -12.00
C ARG A 26 -8.78 -8.49 -10.92
N GLY A 27 -9.78 -7.75 -10.73
CA GLY A 27 -10.02 -7.02 -9.54
C GLY A 27 -8.90 -6.10 -9.10
N THR A 28 -8.78 -5.96 -7.83
CA THR A 28 -7.94 -4.95 -7.23
C THR A 28 -7.12 -5.57 -6.11
N ARG A 29 -6.13 -4.79 -5.65
CA ARG A 29 -5.28 -5.21 -4.55
C ARG A 29 -5.09 -4.04 -3.59
N PRO A 30 -5.18 -4.26 -2.29
CA PRO A 30 -4.90 -3.19 -1.34
C PRO A 30 -3.40 -3.00 -1.21
N VAL A 31 -3.00 -1.74 -1.12
CA VAL A 31 -1.60 -1.39 -0.91
C VAL A 31 -1.54 -0.25 0.10
N LEU A 32 -0.43 -0.15 0.80
CA LEU A 32 -0.22 0.91 1.78
C LEU A 32 0.66 1.99 1.15
N VAL A 33 0.25 3.24 1.32
CA VAL A 33 1.02 4.38 0.80
C VAL A 33 2.12 4.72 1.78
N LEU A 34 3.36 4.63 1.32
CA LEU A 34 4.53 4.89 2.13
C LEU A 34 5.09 6.29 1.95
N SER A 35 4.92 6.87 0.76
CA SER A 35 5.51 8.17 0.47
C SER A 35 4.78 9.29 1.17
N ASN A 36 5.53 10.36 1.46
CA ASN A 36 4.95 11.51 2.13
C ASN A 36 4.02 12.25 1.18
N THR A 37 3.26 13.19 1.75
CA THR A 37 2.24 13.89 0.99
C THR A 37 2.82 14.70 -0.16
N GLU A 38 3.98 15.28 0.06
CA GLU A 38 4.59 16.11 -0.97
C GLU A 38 4.92 15.29 -2.21
N PHE A 39 5.53 14.13 -2.03
CA PHE A 39 5.81 13.27 -3.17
C PHE A 39 4.53 12.77 -3.81
N THR A 40 3.58 12.34 -2.98
CA THR A 40 2.34 11.75 -3.47
C THR A 40 1.49 12.77 -4.23
N ARG A 41 1.67 14.05 -3.91
CA ARG A 41 0.93 15.11 -4.61
C ARG A 41 1.24 15.12 -6.10
N SER A 42 2.38 14.58 -6.49
CA SER A 42 2.74 14.54 -7.91
C SER A 42 1.87 13.56 -8.70
N GLY A 43 1.08 12.74 -8.03
CA GLY A 43 0.25 11.74 -8.69
C GLY A 43 0.84 10.36 -8.61
N ARG A 44 2.03 10.22 -8.04
CA ARG A 44 2.68 8.94 -7.85
C ARG A 44 2.85 8.67 -6.37
N ALA A 45 2.98 7.42 -6.02
CA ALA A 45 3.16 7.05 -4.63
C ALA A 45 4.09 5.85 -4.53
N LEU A 46 4.92 5.85 -3.50
CA LEU A 46 5.64 4.66 -3.13
C LEU A 46 4.68 3.83 -2.29
N ILE A 47 4.43 2.61 -2.71
CA ILE A 47 3.47 1.75 -2.03
C ILE A 47 4.10 0.41 -1.69
N ALA A 48 3.49 -0.27 -0.72
CA ALA A 48 3.84 -1.65 -0.41
C ALA A 48 2.56 -2.48 -0.45
N PRO A 49 2.61 -3.65 -1.06
CA PRO A 49 1.40 -4.47 -1.17
C PRO A 49 1.01 -5.06 0.18
N ILE A 50 -0.28 -5.31 0.33
CA ILE A 50 -0.82 -5.96 1.50
C ILE A 50 -1.32 -7.32 1.05
N THR A 51 -0.81 -8.37 1.69
CA THR A 51 -1.17 -9.73 1.30
C THR A 51 -1.80 -10.45 2.47
N GLN A 52 -2.66 -11.40 2.17
CA GLN A 52 -3.31 -12.22 3.18
C GLN A 52 -2.82 -13.65 3.04
N GLY A 53 -2.49 -14.24 4.15
CA GLY A 53 -2.08 -15.62 4.15
C GLY A 53 -0.79 -15.85 3.39
N GLY A 54 -0.64 -17.03 2.86
CA GLY A 54 0.51 -17.35 2.06
C GLY A 54 1.77 -17.56 2.88
N ASN A 55 2.89 -17.36 2.22
CA ASN A 55 4.18 -17.67 2.81
C ASN A 55 4.79 -16.48 3.52
N ILE A 56 4.10 -16.00 4.53
CA ILE A 56 4.56 -14.83 5.26
C ILE A 56 5.92 -15.06 5.88
N GLN A 57 6.21 -16.28 6.26
CA GLN A 57 7.51 -16.58 6.88
C GLN A 57 8.67 -16.21 5.98
N ARG A 58 8.46 -16.25 4.69
CA ARG A 58 9.53 -15.93 3.75
C ARG A 58 9.85 -14.46 3.70
N ILE A 59 9.01 -13.65 4.31
CA ILE A 59 9.20 -12.21 4.28
C ILE A 59 9.54 -11.69 5.65
N GLU A 60 9.86 -12.59 6.57
CA GLU A 60 10.08 -12.18 7.93
C GLU A 60 11.14 -11.10 8.00
N GLY A 61 10.94 -10.19 8.88
CA GLY A 61 11.82 -9.04 9.01
C GLY A 61 11.41 -7.89 8.13
N TRP A 62 10.67 -8.16 7.07
CA TRP A 62 10.28 -7.11 6.12
C TRP A 62 8.78 -6.98 5.97
N ALA A 63 8.04 -7.56 6.89
CA ALA A 63 6.58 -7.51 6.84
C ALA A 63 6.04 -6.93 8.13
N VAL A 64 4.92 -6.21 8.02
CA VAL A 64 4.27 -5.61 9.17
C VAL A 64 2.82 -6.05 9.18
N THR A 65 2.38 -6.69 10.26
CA THR A 65 1.02 -7.18 10.32
C THR A 65 0.04 -6.06 10.63
N LEU A 66 -1.14 -6.17 10.02
CA LEU A 66 -2.23 -5.26 10.34
C LEU A 66 -3.15 -5.83 11.42
N MET A 67 -2.81 -6.98 11.96
CA MET A 67 -3.62 -7.60 12.99
C MET A 67 -3.68 -6.71 14.22
N GLY A 68 -4.87 -6.50 14.72
CA GLY A 68 -5.05 -5.70 15.94
C GLY A 68 -4.97 -4.21 15.75
N THR A 69 -4.86 -3.73 14.51
CA THR A 69 -4.72 -2.29 14.27
C THR A 69 -6.06 -1.57 14.13
N GLY A 70 -7.14 -2.33 14.02
CA GLY A 70 -8.45 -1.71 13.83
C GLY A 70 -8.80 -1.40 12.40
N THR A 71 -7.94 -1.73 11.46
CA THR A 71 -8.23 -1.50 10.05
C THR A 71 -9.23 -2.53 9.54
N VAL A 72 -10.06 -2.12 8.58
CA VAL A 72 -10.94 -3.05 7.91
C VAL A 72 -10.13 -3.97 7.03
N THR A 73 -9.09 -3.44 6.39
CA THR A 73 -8.19 -4.23 5.57
C THR A 73 -7.37 -5.15 6.46
N GLN A 74 -7.36 -6.42 6.11
CA GLN A 74 -6.63 -7.43 6.87
C GLN A 74 -5.39 -7.83 6.10
N GLY A 75 -4.42 -8.36 6.80
CA GLY A 75 -3.25 -8.92 6.14
C GLY A 75 -1.94 -8.37 6.66
N VAL A 76 -0.93 -8.45 5.81
CA VAL A 76 0.43 -8.09 6.14
C VAL A 76 0.98 -7.17 5.07
N VAL A 77 1.59 -6.08 5.49
CA VAL A 77 2.25 -5.15 4.57
C VAL A 77 3.62 -5.71 4.25
N VAL A 78 3.90 -5.93 2.97
CA VAL A 78 5.18 -6.50 2.54
C VAL A 78 6.09 -5.37 2.11
N VAL A 79 6.87 -4.86 3.05
CA VAL A 79 7.67 -3.66 2.80
C VAL A 79 8.74 -3.92 1.73
N SER A 80 9.28 -5.13 1.69
CA SER A 80 10.33 -5.45 0.72
C SER A 80 9.84 -5.46 -0.73
N HIS A 81 8.54 -5.42 -0.95
CA HIS A 81 8.00 -5.38 -2.30
C HIS A 81 7.51 -3.99 -2.68
N CYS A 82 8.00 -2.97 -2.01
CA CYS A 82 7.57 -1.61 -2.29
C CYS A 82 7.98 -1.18 -3.69
N ARG A 83 7.18 -0.31 -4.27
CA ARG A 83 7.48 0.24 -5.59
C ARG A 83 6.66 1.50 -5.80
N VAL A 84 7.06 2.29 -6.78
CA VAL A 84 6.35 3.51 -7.12
C VAL A 84 5.31 3.19 -8.19
N ILE A 85 4.11 3.70 -8.00
CA ILE A 85 3.04 3.53 -8.98
C ILE A 85 2.44 4.88 -9.33
N ASP A 86 1.73 4.92 -10.44
CA ASP A 86 0.94 6.07 -10.85
C ASP A 86 -0.47 5.84 -10.34
N LEU A 87 -0.90 6.71 -9.44
CA LEU A 87 -2.19 6.50 -8.76
C LEU A 87 -3.36 6.53 -9.73
N ALA A 88 -3.35 7.47 -10.68
CA ALA A 88 -4.45 7.57 -11.61
C ALA A 88 -4.47 6.39 -12.57
N ALA A 89 -3.32 5.99 -13.07
CA ALA A 89 -3.23 4.88 -14.00
C ALA A 89 -3.70 3.58 -13.36
N ARG A 90 -3.47 3.43 -12.07
CA ARG A 90 -3.88 2.24 -11.34
C ARG A 90 -5.25 2.40 -10.71
N ARG A 91 -5.94 3.51 -10.98
CA ARG A 91 -7.28 3.75 -10.46
C ARG A 91 -7.35 3.63 -8.95
N ALA A 92 -6.38 4.23 -8.28
CA ALA A 92 -6.26 4.12 -6.84
C ALA A 92 -7.52 4.67 -6.16
N LYS A 93 -8.03 3.92 -5.20
CA LYS A 93 -9.21 4.30 -4.46
C LYS A 93 -8.93 4.18 -2.98
N LEU A 94 -9.10 5.27 -2.26
CA LEU A 94 -8.87 5.29 -0.83
C LEU A 94 -9.93 4.45 -0.11
N ILE A 95 -9.48 3.50 0.69
CA ILE A 95 -10.41 2.63 1.41
C ILE A 95 -10.19 2.60 2.91
N ASP A 96 -9.00 2.99 3.38
CA ASP A 96 -8.71 2.83 4.81
C ASP A 96 -7.45 3.60 5.13
N ALA A 97 -7.05 3.57 6.37
CA ALA A 97 -5.80 4.18 6.81
C ALA A 97 -5.28 3.42 8.01
N VAL A 98 -3.97 3.34 8.16
CA VAL A 98 -3.38 2.66 9.30
C VAL A 98 -3.05 3.65 10.40
N PRO A 99 -2.95 3.17 11.65
CA PRO A 99 -2.52 4.04 12.75
C PRO A 99 -1.09 4.51 12.56
N ALA A 100 -0.76 5.62 13.18
CA ALA A 100 0.58 6.19 13.08
C ALA A 100 1.67 5.19 13.47
N ALA A 101 1.41 4.36 14.46
CA ALA A 101 2.40 3.38 14.90
C ALA A 101 2.78 2.42 13.77
N ILE A 102 1.82 2.07 12.92
CA ILE A 102 2.10 1.19 11.80
C ILE A 102 2.93 1.93 10.75
N VAL A 103 2.62 3.19 10.50
CA VAL A 103 3.42 3.99 9.59
C VAL A 103 4.88 4.01 10.05
N GLU A 104 5.09 4.26 11.34
CA GLU A 104 6.45 4.31 11.88
C GLU A 104 7.17 3.00 11.71
N GLU A 105 6.48 1.89 11.98
CA GLU A 105 7.10 0.58 11.86
C GLU A 105 7.46 0.26 10.41
N VAL A 106 6.57 0.57 9.49
CA VAL A 106 6.81 0.33 8.07
C VAL A 106 7.97 1.18 7.56
N LEU A 107 7.99 2.45 7.94
CA LEU A 107 9.07 3.34 7.50
C LEU A 107 10.42 2.93 8.09
N ALA A 108 10.42 2.43 9.32
CA ALA A 108 11.67 1.96 9.92
C ALA A 108 12.23 0.77 9.13
N LYS A 109 11.35 -0.13 8.71
CA LYS A 109 11.80 -1.26 7.92
C LYS A 109 12.27 -0.84 6.54
N LEU A 110 11.56 0.10 5.93
CA LEU A 110 11.99 0.64 4.64
C LEU A 110 13.37 1.26 4.76
N GLN A 111 13.59 2.04 5.79
CA GLN A 111 14.87 2.69 5.98
C GLN A 111 15.98 1.68 6.20
N ALA A 112 15.69 0.56 6.82
CA ALA A 112 16.69 -0.47 7.04
C ALA A 112 17.12 -1.14 5.74
N MET A 113 16.34 -0.98 4.67
CA MET A 113 16.66 -1.57 3.38
C MET A 113 17.51 -0.67 2.49
N VAL A 114 17.63 0.59 2.83
CA VAL A 114 18.31 1.54 1.96
C VAL A 114 19.56 2.14 2.58
#